data_e166dfccfd5952669685ebaf879519e6
#
_entry.id   e166dfccfd5952669685ebaf879519e6
#
_cell.length_a   1.000
_cell.length_b   1.000
_cell.length_c   1.000
_cell.angle_alpha   90.00
_cell.angle_beta   90.00
_cell.angle_gamma   90.00
#
_symmetry.space_group_name_H-M   'P 1'
#
loop_
_entity.id
_entity.type
_entity.pdbx_description
1 polymer ?
#
loop_
_entity_poly.entity_id
_entity_poly.type
_entity_poly.pdbx_seq_one_letter_code
_entity_poly.pdbx_strand_id
1 'polypeptide(L)'
;VSVSGFGDTGPYIDQKSYDYVVQALSGMAALQAAPGGEPALIRNIVIDKVTAMTAVQSVLAALLVRERGGGGQHVRLSMIDAAVAFLWPDGMMQHTLLADDGRLKPEYGGPPSSPEVTAREE
;
A
#
# COMPACT_ATOMS: atom_id res chain seq x y z
N VAL A 1 16.73 1.11 14.58
CA VAL A 1 15.52 1.09 13.74
C VAL A 1 14.58 2.20 14.17
N SER A 2 14.05 2.96 13.24
CA SER A 2 12.96 3.91 13.46
C SER A 2 11.76 3.49 12.62
N VAL A 3 10.59 3.48 13.24
CA VAL A 3 9.31 3.25 12.56
C VAL A 3 8.42 4.45 12.78
N SER A 4 7.90 5.01 11.70
CA SER A 4 7.00 6.17 11.70
C SER A 4 5.71 5.84 10.94
N GLY A 5 4.71 6.72 11.03
CA GLY A 5 3.49 6.57 10.24
C GLY A 5 3.72 6.88 8.76
N PHE A 6 4.36 8.02 8.49
CA PHE A 6 4.42 8.63 7.16
C PHE A 6 5.84 9.00 6.71
N GLY A 7 6.88 8.52 7.39
CA GLY A 7 8.27 8.85 7.09
C GLY A 7 8.78 10.08 7.83
N ASP A 8 10.01 10.48 7.48
CA ASP A 8 10.75 11.57 8.12
C ASP A 8 10.65 12.88 7.32
N THR A 9 9.92 12.90 6.22
CA THR A 9 9.76 14.04 5.31
C THR A 9 8.35 14.10 4.76
N GLY A 10 7.98 15.24 4.20
CA GLY A 10 6.69 15.41 3.52
C GLY A 10 5.60 16.01 4.42
N PRO A 11 4.41 16.25 3.84
CA PRO A 11 3.35 17.03 4.50
C PRO A 11 2.68 16.30 5.67
N TYR A 12 2.89 15.00 5.82
CA TYR A 12 2.27 14.18 6.87
C TYR A 12 3.20 13.81 8.01
N ILE A 13 4.43 14.36 8.06
CA ILE A 13 5.47 14.00 9.05
C ILE A 13 4.97 14.08 10.50
N ASP A 14 4.18 15.11 10.83
CA ASP A 14 3.67 15.36 12.18
C ASP A 14 2.26 14.76 12.40
N GLN A 15 1.72 14.05 11.42
CA GLN A 15 0.38 13.48 11.54
C GLN A 15 0.39 12.20 12.37
N LYS A 16 -0.64 12.05 13.20
CA LYS A 16 -0.86 10.80 13.93
C LYS A 16 -1.25 9.69 12.96
N SER A 17 -0.61 8.55 13.10
CA SER A 17 -0.91 7.35 12.32
C SER A 17 -1.46 6.24 13.19
N TYR A 18 -2.46 5.57 12.67
CA TYR A 18 -3.03 4.34 13.21
C TYR A 18 -3.28 3.39 12.04
N ASP A 19 -3.33 2.10 12.27
CA ASP A 19 -3.57 1.08 11.26
C ASP A 19 -4.69 1.46 10.28
N TYR A 20 -5.89 1.76 10.79
CA TYR A 20 -7.05 2.08 9.96
C TYR A 20 -6.89 3.38 9.15
N VAL A 21 -6.14 4.35 9.65
CA VAL A 21 -5.81 5.58 8.91
C VAL A 21 -4.91 5.23 7.73
N VAL A 22 -3.92 4.37 7.95
CA VAL A 22 -3.01 3.95 6.87
C VAL A 22 -3.72 3.03 5.89
N GLN A 23 -4.65 2.16 6.32
CA GLN A 23 -5.49 1.38 5.41
C GLN A 23 -6.27 2.30 4.45
N ALA A 24 -6.83 3.39 4.95
CA ALA A 24 -7.57 4.34 4.13
C ALA A 24 -6.64 5.08 3.15
N LEU A 25 -5.52 5.62 3.64
CA LEU A 25 -4.60 6.43 2.84
C LEU A 25 -3.79 5.63 1.83
N SER A 26 -3.50 4.36 2.10
CA SER A 26 -2.79 3.49 1.16
C SER A 26 -3.63 2.99 -0.01
N GLY A 27 -4.94 3.20 0.05
CA GLY A 27 -5.89 2.63 -0.93
C GLY A 27 -6.41 1.24 -0.58
N MET A 28 -5.93 0.61 0.50
CA MET A 28 -6.39 -0.73 0.92
C MET A 28 -7.90 -0.76 1.13
N ALA A 29 -8.47 0.26 1.75
CA ALA A 29 -9.91 0.33 1.98
C ALA A 29 -10.72 0.37 0.67
N ALA A 30 -10.19 1.02 -0.36
CA ALA A 30 -10.83 1.06 -1.69
C ALA A 30 -10.79 -0.31 -2.37
N LEU A 31 -9.68 -1.05 -2.24
CA LEU A 31 -9.55 -2.41 -2.78
C LEU A 31 -10.49 -3.42 -2.13
N GLN A 32 -10.96 -3.16 -0.90
CA GLN A 32 -11.93 -4.01 -0.21
C GLN A 32 -13.38 -3.71 -0.59
N ALA A 33 -13.64 -2.65 -1.37
CA ALA A 33 -14.98 -2.32 -1.81
C ALA A 33 -15.52 -3.40 -2.75
N ALA A 34 -16.80 -3.75 -2.60
CA ALA A 34 -17.51 -4.49 -3.64
C ALA A 34 -17.63 -3.60 -4.90
N PRO A 35 -17.82 -4.17 -6.09
CA PRO A 35 -18.05 -3.37 -7.31
C PRO A 35 -19.16 -2.34 -7.11
N GLY A 36 -18.85 -1.05 -7.27
CA GLY A 36 -19.77 0.06 -7.02
C GLY A 36 -20.12 0.33 -5.56
N GLY A 37 -19.44 -0.35 -4.62
CA GLY A 37 -19.66 -0.20 -3.18
C GLY A 37 -18.76 0.85 -2.53
N GLU A 38 -19.01 1.13 -1.25
CA GLU A 38 -18.20 2.03 -0.45
C GLU A 38 -16.89 1.36 0.00
N PRO A 39 -15.80 2.15 0.14
CA PRO A 39 -14.55 1.64 0.72
C PRO A 39 -14.77 0.99 2.09
N ALA A 40 -14.11 -0.14 2.33
CA ALA A 40 -14.26 -0.91 3.55
C ALA A 40 -12.90 -1.17 4.21
N LEU A 41 -12.83 -0.98 5.51
CA LEU A 41 -11.64 -1.32 6.29
C LEU A 41 -11.60 -2.83 6.56
N ILE A 42 -10.41 -3.41 6.47
CA ILE A 42 -10.18 -4.74 7.02
C ILE A 42 -10.27 -4.65 8.55
N ARG A 43 -11.16 -5.43 9.16
CA ARG A 43 -11.34 -5.48 10.61
C ARG A 43 -10.21 -6.23 11.32
N ASN A 44 -8.99 -5.83 10.99
CA ASN A 44 -7.75 -6.39 11.53
C ASN A 44 -6.67 -5.31 11.38
N ILE A 45 -5.76 -5.22 12.34
CA ILE A 45 -4.59 -4.34 12.28
C ILE A 45 -3.53 -4.89 11.30
N VAL A 46 -3.93 -5.03 10.05
CA VAL A 46 -3.12 -5.67 9.01
C VAL A 46 -1.87 -4.86 8.68
N ILE A 47 -1.98 -3.53 8.68
CA ILE A 47 -0.85 -2.63 8.37
C ILE A 47 0.20 -2.68 9.48
N ASP A 48 -0.21 -2.70 10.74
CA ASP A 48 0.72 -2.89 11.88
C ASP A 48 1.51 -4.18 11.72
N LYS A 49 0.85 -5.27 11.35
CA LYS A 49 1.47 -6.59 11.16
C LYS A 49 2.43 -6.60 9.97
N VAL A 50 2.03 -6.02 8.84
CA VAL A 50 2.89 -5.90 7.65
C VAL A 50 4.11 -5.05 7.97
N THR A 51 3.91 -3.93 8.66
CA THR A 51 5.01 -3.06 9.10
C THR A 51 5.97 -3.80 10.03
N ALA A 52 5.46 -4.57 10.98
CA ALA A 52 6.28 -5.37 11.88
C ALA A 52 7.11 -6.43 11.13
N MET A 53 6.50 -7.13 10.17
CA MET A 53 7.21 -8.12 9.35
C MET A 53 8.29 -7.46 8.47
N THR A 54 7.98 -6.31 7.86
CA THR A 54 8.94 -5.53 7.08
C THR A 54 10.09 -5.02 7.95
N ALA A 55 9.80 -4.58 9.17
CA ALA A 55 10.83 -4.16 10.12
C ALA A 55 11.79 -5.30 10.45
N VAL A 56 11.28 -6.51 10.72
CA VAL A 56 12.13 -7.69 10.99
C VAL A 56 13.01 -8.00 9.78
N GLN A 57 12.48 -8.03 8.57
CA GLN A 57 13.24 -8.27 7.35
C GLN A 57 14.36 -7.23 7.17
N SER A 58 14.05 -5.96 7.38
CA SER A 58 15.00 -4.86 7.25
C SER A 58 16.12 -4.94 8.30
N VAL A 59 15.77 -5.30 9.54
CA VAL A 59 16.76 -5.51 10.62
C VAL A 59 17.69 -6.66 10.28
N LEU A 60 17.16 -7.79 9.82
CA LEU A 60 17.98 -8.96 9.45
C LEU A 60 18.92 -8.61 8.29
N ALA A 61 18.45 -7.86 7.29
CA ALA A 61 19.29 -7.39 6.20
C ALA A 61 20.43 -6.49 6.70
N ALA A 62 20.12 -5.53 7.58
CA ALA A 62 21.12 -4.63 8.16
C ALA A 62 22.16 -5.38 9.03
N LEU A 63 21.72 -6.38 9.78
CA LEU A 63 22.61 -7.23 10.57
C LEU A 63 23.54 -8.07 9.66
N LEU A 64 23.00 -8.61 8.58
CA LEU A 64 23.80 -9.36 7.60
C LEU A 64 24.89 -8.48 6.95
N VAL A 65 24.54 -7.24 6.59
CA VAL A 65 25.52 -6.28 6.06
C VAL A 65 26.60 -5.99 7.10
N ARG A 66 26.22 -5.78 8.35
CA ARG A 66 27.16 -5.55 9.44
C ARG A 66 28.13 -6.73 9.62
N GLU A 67 27.62 -7.96 9.64
CA GLU A 67 28.44 -9.19 9.78
C GLU A 67 29.41 -9.38 8.59
N ARG A 68 29.06 -8.83 7.42
CA ARG A 68 29.94 -8.83 6.23
C ARG A 68 30.91 -7.64 6.19
N GLY A 69 31.07 -6.91 7.28
CA GLY A 69 32.01 -5.79 7.40
C GLY A 69 31.47 -4.44 6.91
N GLY A 70 30.17 -4.34 6.59
CA GLY A 70 29.55 -3.09 6.12
C GLY A 70 29.20 -2.08 7.21
N GLY A 71 29.52 -2.38 8.48
CA GLY A 71 29.24 -1.48 9.61
C GLY A 71 27.77 -1.43 10.03
N GLY A 72 27.49 -0.61 11.04
CA GLY A 72 26.13 -0.40 11.54
C GLY A 72 25.31 0.50 10.63
N GLN A 73 24.00 0.23 10.54
CA GLN A 73 23.08 1.00 9.70
C GLN A 73 21.85 1.45 10.50
N HIS A 74 21.34 2.63 10.16
CA HIS A 74 20.07 3.10 10.67
C HIS A 74 18.94 2.71 9.66
N VAL A 75 18.14 1.72 10.04
CA VAL A 75 16.95 1.33 9.28
C VAL A 75 15.82 2.31 9.59
N ARG A 76 15.26 2.92 8.57
CA ARG A 76 14.07 3.78 8.64
C ARG A 76 12.94 3.12 7.86
N LEU A 77 11.77 3.08 8.45
CA LEU A 77 10.59 2.46 7.88
C LEU A 77 9.37 3.32 8.20
N SER A 78 8.47 3.49 7.24
CA SER A 78 7.15 4.05 7.50
C SER A 78 6.05 3.02 7.30
N MET A 79 4.94 3.19 8.02
CA MET A 79 3.77 2.33 7.87
C MET A 79 3.16 2.47 6.48
N ILE A 80 3.13 3.70 5.94
CA ILE A 80 2.57 3.94 4.60
C ILE A 80 3.41 3.27 3.51
N ASP A 81 4.74 3.32 3.60
CA ASP A 81 5.62 2.65 2.62
C ASP A 81 5.44 1.13 2.68
N ALA A 82 5.37 0.56 3.89
CA ALA A 82 5.13 -0.87 4.07
C ALA A 82 3.76 -1.28 3.51
N ALA A 83 2.72 -0.47 3.73
CA ALA A 83 1.37 -0.69 3.20
C ALA A 83 1.35 -0.65 1.67
N VAL A 84 1.93 0.39 1.07
CA VAL A 84 1.97 0.56 -0.40
C VAL A 84 2.79 -0.56 -1.04
N ALA A 85 3.94 -0.92 -0.47
CA ALA A 85 4.75 -2.04 -0.97
C ALA A 85 3.98 -3.37 -0.93
N PHE A 86 3.23 -3.62 0.13
CA PHE A 86 2.40 -4.82 0.27
C PHE A 86 1.25 -4.85 -0.74
N LEU A 87 0.61 -3.70 -0.98
CA LEU A 87 -0.52 -3.57 -1.89
C LEU A 87 -0.10 -3.43 -3.36
N TRP A 88 1.18 -3.24 -3.65
CA TRP A 88 1.63 -2.88 -4.98
C TRP A 88 1.10 -3.77 -6.09
N PRO A 89 1.14 -5.11 -5.97
CA PRO A 89 0.60 -6.00 -6.99
C PRO A 89 -0.90 -5.82 -7.22
N ASP A 90 -1.65 -5.59 -6.16
CA ASP A 90 -3.12 -5.55 -6.20
C ASP A 90 -3.65 -4.14 -6.55
N GLY A 91 -3.03 -3.11 -5.99
CA GLY A 91 -3.48 -1.73 -6.11
C GLY A 91 -2.93 -0.98 -7.30
N MET A 92 -1.66 -1.24 -7.68
CA MET A 92 -0.97 -0.46 -8.69
C MET A 92 -0.96 -1.06 -10.08
N MET A 93 -1.23 -2.36 -10.22
CA MET A 93 -1.24 -3.04 -11.52
C MET A 93 -2.16 -2.36 -12.53
N GLN A 94 -3.29 -1.80 -12.06
CA GLN A 94 -4.26 -1.11 -12.89
C GLN A 94 -3.99 0.39 -13.06
N HIS A 95 -3.05 0.94 -12.28
CA HIS A 95 -2.76 2.36 -12.23
C HIS A 95 -1.37 2.74 -12.76
N THR A 96 -0.60 1.77 -13.24
CA THR A 96 0.76 1.98 -13.75
C THR A 96 0.88 1.96 -15.25
N LEU A 97 -0.07 1.34 -15.96
CA LEU A 97 -0.08 1.28 -17.42
C LEU A 97 -1.05 2.33 -17.97
N LEU A 98 -0.51 3.29 -18.70
CA LEU A 98 -1.29 4.30 -19.38
C LEU A 98 -1.49 3.92 -20.85
N ALA A 99 -2.67 4.21 -21.41
CA ALA A 99 -2.89 4.23 -22.84
C ALA A 99 -2.18 5.44 -23.46
N ASP A 100 -2.04 5.46 -24.79
CA ASP A 100 -1.38 6.53 -25.53
C ASP A 100 -2.06 7.90 -25.34
N ASP A 101 -3.34 7.91 -24.91
CA ASP A 101 -4.12 9.09 -24.57
C ASP A 101 -3.99 9.52 -23.10
N GLY A 102 -3.09 8.89 -22.33
CA GLY A 102 -2.86 9.14 -20.90
C GLY A 102 -3.92 8.54 -19.97
N ARG A 103 -4.85 7.75 -20.48
CA ARG A 103 -5.84 7.05 -19.65
C ARG A 103 -5.27 5.75 -19.12
N LEU A 104 -5.77 5.31 -17.96
CA LEU A 104 -5.42 4.01 -17.41
C LEU A 104 -5.95 2.89 -18.31
N LYS A 105 -5.10 1.91 -18.63
CA LYS A 105 -5.51 0.72 -19.36
C LYS A 105 -6.20 -0.25 -18.41
N PRO A 106 -7.46 -0.62 -18.63
CA PRO A 106 -8.21 -1.55 -17.77
C PRO A 106 -7.83 -3.03 -17.98
N GLU A 107 -6.78 -3.34 -18.74
CA GLU A 107 -6.55 -4.68 -19.30
C GLU A 107 -5.94 -5.72 -18.35
N TYR A 108 -5.56 -5.38 -17.13
CA TYR A 108 -4.99 -6.34 -16.20
C TYR A 108 -5.84 -6.52 -14.95
N GLY A 109 -6.79 -7.46 -15.04
CA GLY A 109 -7.27 -8.29 -13.92
C GLY A 109 -7.75 -7.57 -12.67
N GLY A 110 -8.27 -6.35 -12.78
CA GLY A 110 -9.06 -5.75 -11.72
C GLY A 110 -10.32 -6.57 -11.44
N PRO A 111 -10.97 -6.34 -10.28
CA PRO A 111 -12.31 -6.86 -10.11
C PRO A 111 -13.10 -6.50 -11.36
N PRO A 112 -13.89 -7.44 -11.92
CA PRO A 112 -14.58 -7.20 -13.16
C PRO A 112 -15.27 -5.84 -13.09
N SER A 113 -14.94 -4.95 -14.03
CA SER A 113 -15.68 -3.72 -14.20
C SER A 113 -17.16 -4.10 -14.07
N SER A 114 -17.89 -3.39 -13.20
CA SER A 114 -19.33 -3.56 -13.07
C SER A 114 -19.89 -3.80 -14.46
N PRO A 115 -20.75 -4.81 -14.66
CA PRO A 115 -21.36 -5.04 -15.96
C PRO A 115 -21.95 -3.69 -16.40
N GLU A 116 -21.53 -3.21 -17.56
CA GLU A 116 -22.22 -2.09 -18.19
C GLU A 116 -23.68 -2.43 -18.10
N VAL A 117 -24.42 -1.63 -17.37
CA VAL A 117 -25.87 -1.63 -17.44
C VAL A 117 -26.16 -1.17 -18.86
N THR A 118 -26.18 -2.11 -19.77
CA THR A 118 -26.75 -1.91 -21.09
C THR A 118 -28.19 -1.50 -20.80
N ALA A 119 -28.44 -0.20 -20.84
CA ALA A 119 -29.79 0.32 -20.92
C ALA A 119 -30.43 -0.37 -22.13
N ARG A 120 -31.25 -1.36 -21.87
CA ARG A 120 -32.16 -1.86 -22.88
C ARG A 120 -33.15 -0.75 -23.06
N GLU A 121 -32.98 -0.04 -24.16
CA GLU A 121 -34.06 0.74 -24.73
C GLU A 121 -35.16 -0.28 -25.11
N GLU A 122 -36.26 -0.26 -24.38
CA GLU A 122 -37.57 -0.73 -24.82
C GLU A 122 -38.46 0.48 -25.06
#